data_664da5a0575f8335611d487bb463c0a0
#
_entry.id   664da5a0575f8335611d487bb463c0a0
#
_cell.length_a   1.000
_cell.length_b   1.000
_cell.length_c   1.000
_cell.angle_alpha   90.00
_cell.angle_beta   90.00
_cell.angle_gamma   90.00
#
_symmetry.space_group_name_H-M   'P 1'
#
loop_
_entity.id
_entity.type
_entity.pdbx_description
1 polymer ?
#
loop_
_entity_poly.entity_id
_entity_poly.type
_entity_poly.pdbx_seq_one_letter_code
_entity_poly.pdbx_strand_id
1 'polypeptide(L)'
;MKLNKIILSFISALALLLSTSVTSFAKVVGDKIILGSAISLTGKYSSNGVHTQNGYNMAVDRINSMGGVKVGGKTYKFEIIYYDDESNPKRAAQLAERLISQDGVEFMLGPYSSGLTKAIAPVTEKYGVPMVE
;
A
#
# COMPACT_ATOMS: atom_id res chain seq x y z
N MET A 1 -8.67 8.06 53.08
CA MET A 1 -8.57 6.83 52.26
C MET A 1 -9.43 6.80 50.98
N LYS A 2 -10.49 7.63 50.85
CA LYS A 2 -11.33 7.74 49.61
C LYS A 2 -10.73 8.60 48.53
N LEU A 3 -9.98 9.65 48.85
CA LEU A 3 -9.40 10.61 47.92
C LEU A 3 -8.32 9.99 47.02
N ASN A 4 -7.49 9.11 47.58
CA ASN A 4 -6.42 8.43 46.80
C ASN A 4 -6.95 7.46 45.75
N LYS A 5 -8.13 6.86 45.94
CA LYS A 5 -8.75 5.96 44.95
C LYS A 5 -9.30 6.73 43.74
N ILE A 6 -9.80 7.97 43.96
CA ILE A 6 -10.32 8.82 42.89
C ILE A 6 -9.16 9.34 42.04
N ILE A 7 -8.06 9.77 42.63
CA ILE A 7 -6.86 10.22 41.92
C ILE A 7 -6.24 9.09 41.10
N LEU A 8 -6.17 7.88 41.65
CA LEU A 8 -5.66 6.70 40.96
C LEU A 8 -6.54 6.32 39.77
N SER A 9 -7.87 6.47 39.89
CA SER A 9 -8.83 6.23 38.80
C SER A 9 -8.70 7.23 37.65
N PHE A 10 -8.43 8.51 37.95
CA PHE A 10 -8.21 9.55 36.93
C PHE A 10 -6.87 9.38 36.20
N ILE A 11 -5.81 8.94 36.88
CA ILE A 11 -4.51 8.64 36.27
C ILE A 11 -4.63 7.42 35.34
N SER A 12 -5.40 6.41 35.73
CA SER A 12 -5.66 5.22 34.92
C SER A 12 -6.48 5.53 33.66
N ALA A 13 -7.47 6.44 33.76
CA ALA A 13 -8.27 6.87 32.61
C ALA A 13 -7.48 7.76 31.62
N LEU A 14 -6.56 8.59 32.15
CA LEU A 14 -5.70 9.42 31.30
C LEU A 14 -4.62 8.62 30.56
N ALA A 15 -4.15 7.53 31.16
CA ALA A 15 -3.20 6.61 30.51
C ALA A 15 -3.82 5.81 29.33
N LEU A 16 -5.15 5.58 29.35
CA LEU A 16 -5.86 4.92 28.25
C LEU A 16 -6.11 5.84 27.05
N LEU A 17 -5.98 7.14 27.20
CA LEU A 17 -6.15 8.12 26.11
C LEU A 17 -4.87 8.39 25.32
N LEU A 18 -3.74 7.83 25.71
CA LEU A 18 -2.55 7.72 24.89
C LEU A 18 -2.64 6.47 23.98
N SER A 19 -3.76 6.32 23.28
CA SER A 19 -3.83 5.46 22.13
C SER A 19 -2.81 5.99 21.12
N THR A 20 -1.70 5.31 21.01
CA THR A 20 -0.68 5.51 20.00
C THR A 20 -1.37 5.45 18.65
N SER A 21 -1.58 6.60 18.03
CA SER A 21 -1.90 6.65 16.62
C SER A 21 -0.76 5.94 15.91
N VAL A 22 -0.99 4.71 15.45
CA VAL A 22 -0.07 4.04 14.54
C VAL A 22 -0.15 4.86 13.27
N THR A 23 0.76 5.82 13.13
CA THR A 23 0.94 6.52 11.88
C THR A 23 1.56 5.51 10.91
N SER A 24 0.72 4.94 10.05
CA SER A 24 1.19 4.23 8.89
C SER A 24 1.92 5.24 8.01
N PHE A 25 3.20 5.02 7.80
CA PHE A 25 3.99 5.81 6.87
C PHE A 25 4.21 4.97 5.62
N ALA A 26 3.86 5.53 4.46
CA ALA A 26 4.20 4.93 3.18
C ALA A 26 5.68 4.56 3.14
N LYS A 27 6.01 3.41 2.53
CA LYS A 27 7.41 3.02 2.36
C LYS A 27 8.14 4.10 1.57
N VAL A 28 9.02 4.79 2.28
CA VAL A 28 9.86 5.85 1.71
C VAL A 28 11.30 5.35 1.68
N VAL A 29 11.90 5.35 0.51
CA VAL A 29 13.31 5.04 0.31
C VAL A 29 13.99 6.29 -0.25
N GLY A 30 14.75 6.98 0.61
CA GLY A 30 15.32 8.27 0.26
C GLY A 30 14.24 9.34 0.05
N ASP A 31 14.05 9.77 -1.19
CA ASP A 31 13.03 10.72 -1.64
C ASP A 31 11.89 10.06 -2.43
N LYS A 32 11.72 8.72 -2.33
CA LYS A 32 10.75 7.96 -3.11
C LYS A 32 9.69 7.30 -2.22
N ILE A 33 8.43 7.39 -2.64
CA ILE A 33 7.30 6.61 -2.14
C ILE A 33 7.17 5.37 -3.03
N ILE A 34 7.23 4.19 -2.43
CA ILE A 34 7.21 2.92 -3.17
C ILE A 34 5.78 2.38 -3.21
N LEU A 35 5.28 2.18 -4.43
CA LEU A 35 4.01 1.54 -4.72
C LEU A 35 4.23 0.08 -5.12
N GLY A 36 3.25 -0.79 -4.96
CA GLY A 36 3.34 -2.19 -5.38
C GLY A 36 2.26 -2.56 -6.39
N SER A 37 2.58 -3.45 -7.33
CA SER A 37 1.58 -4.02 -8.24
C SER A 37 1.92 -5.46 -8.59
N ALA A 38 0.98 -6.38 -8.30
CA ALA A 38 0.97 -7.71 -8.87
C ALA A 38 0.11 -7.66 -10.14
N ILE A 39 0.72 -7.84 -11.31
CA ILE A 39 0.09 -7.56 -12.60
C ILE A 39 0.45 -8.63 -13.62
N SER A 40 -0.46 -8.92 -14.55
CA SER A 40 -0.25 -9.96 -15.57
C SER A 40 0.67 -9.46 -16.68
N LEU A 41 1.95 -9.79 -16.61
CA LEU A 41 2.90 -9.54 -17.69
C LEU A 41 3.00 -10.75 -18.64
N THR A 42 2.58 -11.92 -18.15
CA THR A 42 2.45 -13.17 -18.94
C THR A 42 1.06 -13.79 -18.76
N GLY A 43 0.78 -14.86 -19.50
CA GLY A 43 -0.50 -15.57 -19.47
C GLY A 43 -1.61 -14.90 -20.28
N LYS A 44 -2.86 -15.30 -20.02
CA LYS A 44 -4.02 -14.91 -20.85
C LYS A 44 -4.38 -13.42 -20.83
N TYR A 45 -3.95 -12.71 -19.79
CA TYR A 45 -4.21 -11.28 -19.63
C TYR A 45 -3.00 -10.40 -19.94
N SER A 46 -1.90 -10.97 -20.47
CA SER A 46 -0.63 -10.28 -20.66
C SER A 46 -0.76 -8.99 -21.49
N SER A 47 -1.49 -9.03 -22.58
CA SER A 47 -1.72 -7.82 -23.41
C SER A 47 -2.33 -6.67 -22.60
N ASN A 48 -3.36 -6.96 -21.84
CA ASN A 48 -4.06 -5.96 -21.01
C ASN A 48 -3.20 -5.54 -19.81
N GLY A 49 -2.50 -6.48 -19.19
CA GLY A 49 -1.61 -6.20 -18.07
C GLY A 49 -0.45 -5.28 -18.47
N VAL A 50 0.15 -5.50 -19.66
CA VAL A 50 1.17 -4.58 -20.20
C VAL A 50 0.60 -3.19 -20.47
N HIS A 51 -0.63 -3.08 -21.02
CA HIS A 51 -1.27 -1.77 -21.18
C HIS A 51 -1.51 -1.07 -19.84
N THR A 52 -1.95 -1.80 -18.83
CA THR A 52 -2.14 -1.26 -17.47
C THR A 52 -0.80 -0.80 -16.89
N GLN A 53 0.26 -1.60 -17.00
CA GLN A 53 1.60 -1.22 -16.56
C GLN A 53 2.09 0.07 -17.26
N ASN A 54 1.90 0.16 -18.57
CA ASN A 54 2.25 1.37 -19.32
C ASN A 54 1.49 2.60 -18.83
N GLY A 55 0.20 2.44 -18.50
CA GLY A 55 -0.61 3.51 -17.91
C GLY A 55 -0.07 3.97 -16.55
N TYR A 56 0.27 3.03 -15.68
CA TYR A 56 0.86 3.34 -14.38
C TYR A 56 2.22 4.03 -14.51
N ASN A 57 3.10 3.52 -15.39
CA ASN A 57 4.40 4.11 -15.65
C ASN A 57 4.25 5.55 -16.19
N MET A 58 3.36 5.76 -17.16
CA MET A 58 3.11 7.09 -17.70
C MET A 58 2.61 8.08 -16.63
N ALA A 59 1.72 7.64 -15.75
CA ALA A 59 1.22 8.47 -14.65
C ALA A 59 2.34 8.82 -13.66
N VAL A 60 3.16 7.85 -13.26
CA VAL A 60 4.31 8.05 -12.36
C VAL A 60 5.35 8.96 -12.99
N ASP A 61 5.70 8.74 -14.26
CA ASP A 61 6.66 9.57 -14.98
C ASP A 61 6.18 11.03 -15.09
N ARG A 62 4.88 11.23 -15.36
CA ARG A 62 4.29 12.56 -15.39
C ARG A 62 4.38 13.26 -14.03
N ILE A 63 3.97 12.59 -12.95
CA ILE A 63 4.03 13.16 -11.59
C ILE A 63 5.48 13.48 -11.22
N ASN A 64 6.39 12.56 -11.49
CA ASN A 64 7.80 12.71 -11.19
C ASN A 64 8.46 13.84 -12.00
N SER A 65 8.07 14.03 -13.26
CA SER A 65 8.56 15.13 -14.12
C SER A 65 8.07 16.52 -13.66
N MET A 66 6.89 16.57 -13.04
CA MET A 66 6.35 17.78 -12.40
C MET A 66 6.98 18.09 -11.04
N GLY A 67 7.97 17.31 -10.61
CA GLY A 67 8.68 17.48 -9.34
C GLY A 67 8.23 16.52 -8.24
N GLY A 68 7.22 15.65 -8.49
CA GLY A 68 6.72 14.71 -7.50
C GLY A 68 5.59 15.27 -6.63
N VAL A 69 5.36 14.66 -5.48
CA VAL A 69 4.30 15.05 -4.52
C VAL A 69 4.88 15.65 -3.25
N LYS A 70 4.23 16.66 -2.70
CA LYS A 70 4.63 17.31 -1.45
C LYS A 70 3.87 16.70 -0.28
N VAL A 71 4.59 16.18 0.70
CA VAL A 71 4.04 15.63 1.94
C VAL A 71 4.85 16.15 3.11
N GLY A 72 4.19 16.79 4.08
CA GLY A 72 4.86 17.30 5.28
C GLY A 72 6.01 18.29 5.00
N GLY A 73 5.92 19.07 3.93
CA GLY A 73 6.94 20.04 3.52
C GLY A 73 8.12 19.46 2.75
N LYS A 74 8.16 18.15 2.54
CA LYS A 74 9.13 17.45 1.70
C LYS A 74 8.52 17.03 0.37
N THR A 75 9.34 16.91 -0.65
CA THR A 75 8.92 16.43 -1.98
C THR A 75 9.39 15.01 -2.21
N TYR A 76 8.50 14.16 -2.69
CA TYR A 76 8.75 12.76 -2.97
C TYR A 76 8.41 12.43 -4.41
N LYS A 77 9.15 11.49 -5.00
CA LYS A 77 8.83 10.85 -6.27
C LYS A 77 8.22 9.48 -6.03
N PHE A 78 7.47 8.97 -7.01
CA PHE A 78 6.96 7.61 -6.96
C PHE A 78 7.89 6.63 -7.68
N GLU A 79 7.94 5.41 -7.16
CA GLU A 79 8.52 4.24 -7.81
C GLU A 79 7.56 3.06 -7.64
N ILE A 80 7.48 2.14 -8.62
CA ILE A 80 6.59 0.98 -8.57
C ILE A 80 7.40 -0.29 -8.59
N ILE A 81 7.13 -1.20 -7.64
CA ILE A 81 7.61 -2.58 -7.68
C ILE A 81 6.55 -3.43 -8.37
N TYR A 82 6.92 -4.08 -9.46
CA TYR A 82 6.06 -4.98 -10.21
C TYR A 82 6.44 -6.44 -10.00
N TYR A 83 5.42 -7.29 -9.86
CA TYR A 83 5.56 -8.75 -9.96
C TYR A 83 4.56 -9.30 -10.96
N ASP A 84 5.02 -10.25 -11.79
CA ASP A 84 4.18 -10.95 -12.75
C ASP A 84 3.32 -12.01 -12.06
N ASP A 85 2.01 -11.84 -12.09
CA ASP A 85 1.04 -12.78 -11.54
C ASP A 85 0.71 -13.94 -12.50
N GLU A 86 1.26 -13.93 -13.71
CA GLU A 86 1.05 -14.96 -14.74
C GLU A 86 -0.44 -15.17 -15.07
N SER A 87 -1.28 -14.16 -14.86
CA SER A 87 -2.74 -14.23 -15.00
C SER A 87 -3.39 -15.27 -14.07
N ASN A 88 -2.76 -15.56 -12.94
CA ASN A 88 -3.18 -16.57 -11.96
C ASN A 88 -3.63 -15.89 -10.66
N PRO A 89 -4.92 -16.02 -10.27
CA PRO A 89 -5.46 -15.35 -9.06
C PRO A 89 -4.75 -15.76 -7.76
N LYS A 90 -4.38 -17.03 -7.62
CA LYS A 90 -3.67 -17.50 -6.42
C LYS A 90 -2.27 -16.86 -6.34
N ARG A 91 -1.57 -16.80 -7.48
CA ARG A 91 -0.25 -16.16 -7.55
C ARG A 91 -0.36 -14.66 -7.28
N ALA A 92 -1.37 -13.98 -7.85
CA ALA A 92 -1.61 -12.56 -7.60
C ALA A 92 -1.78 -12.25 -6.11
N ALA A 93 -2.57 -13.05 -5.39
CA ALA A 93 -2.73 -12.91 -3.94
C ALA A 93 -1.41 -13.13 -3.17
N GLN A 94 -0.63 -14.15 -3.55
CA GLN A 94 0.67 -14.42 -2.93
C GLN A 94 1.68 -13.30 -3.17
N LEU A 95 1.69 -12.71 -4.37
CA LEU A 95 2.56 -11.59 -4.70
C LEU A 95 2.14 -10.29 -4.03
N ALA A 96 0.84 -10.05 -3.87
CA ALA A 96 0.32 -8.94 -3.07
C ALA A 96 0.75 -9.07 -1.60
N GLU A 97 0.66 -10.26 -1.01
CA GLU A 97 1.14 -10.52 0.34
C GLU A 97 2.65 -10.29 0.46
N ARG A 98 3.44 -10.71 -0.53
CA ARG A 98 4.88 -10.46 -0.57
C ARG A 98 5.20 -8.96 -0.64
N LEU A 99 4.56 -8.22 -1.56
CA LEU A 99 4.74 -6.78 -1.70
C LEU A 99 4.51 -6.05 -0.37
N ILE A 100 3.46 -6.44 0.35
CA ILE A 100 3.11 -5.80 1.63
C ILE A 100 4.05 -6.27 2.76
N SER A 101 4.18 -7.60 2.95
CA SER A 101 4.83 -8.15 4.15
C SER A 101 6.36 -8.20 4.06
N GLN A 102 6.94 -8.31 2.86
CA GLN A 102 8.39 -8.42 2.65
C GLN A 102 8.97 -7.15 2.05
N ASP A 103 8.33 -6.60 1.02
CA ASP A 103 8.81 -5.38 0.38
C ASP A 103 8.34 -4.11 1.11
N GLY A 104 7.38 -4.24 2.05
CA GLY A 104 6.90 -3.16 2.91
C GLY A 104 6.12 -2.09 2.17
N VAL A 105 5.41 -2.48 1.10
CA VAL A 105 4.56 -1.57 0.32
C VAL A 105 3.28 -1.25 1.12
N GLU A 106 2.91 0.01 1.18
CA GLU A 106 1.72 0.49 1.88
C GLU A 106 0.63 1.04 0.95
N PHE A 107 0.88 1.05 -0.36
CA PHE A 107 -0.09 1.40 -1.39
C PHE A 107 0.02 0.43 -2.56
N MET A 108 -1.11 -0.14 -2.97
CA MET A 108 -1.18 -1.07 -4.08
C MET A 108 -1.87 -0.46 -5.29
N LEU A 109 -1.32 -0.75 -6.46
CA LEU A 109 -1.99 -0.54 -7.75
C LEU A 109 -2.56 -1.88 -8.19
N GLY A 110 -3.83 -1.89 -8.55
CA GLY A 110 -4.57 -3.09 -8.85
C GLY A 110 -4.18 -3.76 -10.18
N PRO A 111 -4.59 -5.01 -10.38
CA PRO A 111 -4.40 -5.74 -11.63
C PRO A 111 -5.47 -5.37 -12.65
N TYR A 112 -5.28 -5.79 -13.91
CA TYR A 112 -6.24 -5.54 -14.98
C TYR A 112 -7.63 -6.19 -14.76
N SER A 113 -7.72 -7.40 -14.18
CA SER A 113 -8.97 -8.15 -14.20
C SER A 113 -9.67 -8.24 -12.86
N SER A 114 -11.02 -8.14 -12.85
CA SER A 114 -11.84 -8.28 -11.64
C SER A 114 -11.63 -9.62 -10.91
N GLY A 115 -11.24 -10.68 -11.62
CA GLY A 115 -10.91 -11.97 -11.01
C GLY A 115 -9.62 -11.93 -10.19
N LEU A 116 -8.63 -11.19 -10.67
CA LEU A 116 -7.37 -10.96 -9.95
C LEU A 116 -7.59 -9.98 -8.79
N THR A 117 -8.35 -8.92 -9.01
CA THR A 117 -8.72 -7.97 -7.96
C THR A 117 -9.42 -8.66 -6.78
N LYS A 118 -10.40 -9.52 -7.06
CA LYS A 118 -11.07 -10.31 -6.02
C LYS A 118 -10.14 -11.23 -5.23
N ALA A 119 -9.04 -11.67 -5.84
CA ALA A 119 -8.03 -12.47 -5.16
C ALA A 119 -7.09 -11.63 -4.29
N ILE A 120 -6.74 -10.42 -4.73
CA ILE A 120 -5.85 -9.50 -4.03
C ILE A 120 -6.57 -8.75 -2.90
N ALA A 121 -7.81 -8.33 -3.11
CA ALA A 121 -8.55 -7.50 -2.16
C ALA A 121 -8.58 -8.03 -0.71
N PRO A 122 -8.81 -9.34 -0.44
CA PRO A 122 -8.74 -9.87 0.92
C PRO A 122 -7.36 -9.75 1.56
N VAL A 123 -6.30 -9.75 0.75
CA VAL A 123 -4.92 -9.58 1.24
C VAL A 123 -4.69 -8.13 1.65
N THR A 124 -5.03 -7.19 0.78
CA THR A 124 -4.88 -5.76 1.08
C THR A 124 -5.74 -5.35 2.28
N GLU A 125 -6.97 -5.87 2.38
CA GLU A 125 -7.85 -5.66 3.52
C GLU A 125 -7.25 -6.20 4.84
N LYS A 126 -6.72 -7.44 4.82
CA LYS A 126 -6.04 -8.04 5.98
C LYS A 126 -4.94 -7.16 6.55
N TYR A 127 -4.20 -6.48 5.69
CA TYR A 127 -3.08 -5.63 6.09
C TYR A 127 -3.44 -4.14 6.22
N GLY A 128 -4.67 -3.75 5.93
CA GLY A 128 -5.11 -2.35 5.93
C GLY A 128 -4.42 -1.50 4.87
N VAL A 129 -3.99 -2.10 3.75
CA VAL A 129 -3.30 -1.44 2.66
C VAL A 129 -4.29 -1.03 1.58
N PRO A 130 -4.42 0.27 1.25
CA PRO A 130 -5.32 0.71 0.19
C PRO A 130 -4.82 0.23 -1.18
N MET A 131 -5.77 -0.22 -2.01
CA MET A 131 -5.54 -0.58 -3.41
C MET A 131 -6.41 0.28 -4.31
N VAL A 132 -5.79 0.89 -5.32
CA VAL A 132 -6.47 1.65 -6.37
C VAL A 132 -6.57 0.77 -7.62
N GLU A 133 -7.76 0.69 -8.20
CA GLU A 133 -8.08 -0.12 -9.37
C GLU A 133 -8.65 0.74 -10.50
#